data_83ac30c2b06aa1cbd54a3e375cd38fe0
#
_entry.id   83ac30c2b06aa1cbd54a3e375cd38fe0
#
_cell.length_a   1.000
_cell.length_b   1.000
_cell.length_c   1.000
_cell.angle_alpha   90.00
_cell.angle_beta   90.00
_cell.angle_gamma   90.00
#
_symmetry.space_group_name_H-M   'P 1'
#
loop_
_entity.id
_entity.type
_entity.pdbx_description
1 polymer ?
#
loop_
_entity_poly.entity_id
_entity_poly.type
_entity_poly.pdbx_seq_one_letter_code
_entity_poly.pdbx_strand_id
1 'polypeptide(L)'
;MSKIELDDVTGTDTTGHEWDGIKELNTPLPRWWLYTFIASIVWALGYTVFYPAWPLLHGATPGILGYTSRGELAETVKAAREAQKGQIEKISATSVDDIIKDPALLAFAQAGGAAAFKVNCAPCHGSGAAGSPGYPNLNDDDWLWGGQAEQIHATIQNGVRYTANDKTRDSQMPVFGADGMLKPEQINDVANYVIQLSGGEGVDVAAATRGKQVFTENDTCVTCHGADGKGNKEFGGPNLTDKIWLYGGTIAAVKAQISKPRHGVMPAWSARLDETMIKELAVYVYTLGGGEK
;
A
#
# COMPACT_ATOMS: atom_id res chain seq x y z
N MET A 1 30.90 9.78 -55.24
CA MET A 1 30.33 11.14 -55.11
C MET A 1 28.95 11.08 -55.73
N SER A 2 27.92 11.31 -54.95
CA SER A 2 26.56 11.41 -55.46
C SER A 2 26.46 12.58 -56.43
N LYS A 3 25.68 12.41 -57.51
CA LYS A 3 25.61 13.37 -58.60
C LYS A 3 24.49 14.37 -58.31
N ILE A 4 24.81 15.67 -58.35
CA ILE A 4 23.76 16.71 -58.27
C ILE A 4 22.92 16.57 -59.56
N GLU A 5 21.62 16.38 -59.38
CA GLU A 5 20.62 16.24 -60.44
C GLU A 5 19.51 17.26 -60.25
N LEU A 6 18.95 17.74 -61.37
CA LEU A 6 17.76 18.58 -61.28
C LEU A 6 16.53 17.68 -61.03
N ASP A 7 15.72 18.02 -60.05
CA ASP A 7 14.47 17.32 -59.81
C ASP A 7 13.44 17.75 -60.84
N ASP A 8 12.91 16.80 -61.58
CA ASP A 8 11.99 17.05 -62.69
C ASP A 8 10.63 17.64 -62.28
N VAL A 9 10.25 17.46 -61.02
CA VAL A 9 8.97 17.92 -60.49
C VAL A 9 9.03 19.34 -59.98
N THR A 10 10.09 19.67 -59.24
CA THR A 10 10.24 20.97 -58.58
C THR A 10 11.13 21.94 -59.33
N GLY A 11 11.90 21.45 -60.34
CA GLY A 11 12.91 22.25 -61.05
C GLY A 11 14.04 22.74 -60.13
N THR A 12 14.27 22.10 -59.01
CA THR A 12 15.32 22.49 -58.05
C THR A 12 16.46 21.47 -58.08
N ASP A 13 17.68 21.90 -57.95
CA ASP A 13 18.84 21.02 -57.84
C ASP A 13 18.74 20.16 -56.55
N THR A 14 19.17 18.90 -56.65
CA THR A 14 19.35 18.05 -55.48
C THR A 14 20.67 18.36 -54.77
N THR A 15 20.78 18.00 -53.48
CA THR A 15 22.06 18.06 -52.73
C THR A 15 23.05 16.99 -53.19
N GLY A 16 22.57 16.02 -54.00
CA GLY A 16 23.32 14.85 -54.43
C GLY A 16 23.33 13.72 -53.41
N HIS A 17 22.61 13.85 -52.26
CA HIS A 17 22.41 12.76 -51.31
C HIS A 17 21.12 12.04 -51.62
N GLU A 18 21.14 10.71 -51.46
CA GLU A 18 19.97 9.84 -51.60
C GLU A 18 19.91 8.89 -50.43
N TRP A 19 18.71 8.77 -49.85
CA TRP A 19 18.40 7.92 -48.70
C TRP A 19 17.24 7.01 -49.09
N ASP A 20 17.49 5.74 -49.29
CA ASP A 20 16.46 4.74 -49.69
C ASP A 20 15.62 5.17 -50.90
N GLY A 21 16.23 5.78 -51.93
CA GLY A 21 15.55 6.27 -53.13
C GLY A 21 14.96 7.68 -53.00
N ILE A 22 15.04 8.32 -51.86
CA ILE A 22 14.58 9.68 -51.62
C ILE A 22 15.74 10.63 -51.76
N LYS A 23 15.64 11.62 -52.68
CA LYS A 23 16.64 12.64 -52.93
C LYS A 23 16.30 13.93 -52.19
N GLU A 24 17.29 14.58 -51.61
CA GLU A 24 17.14 15.89 -50.95
C GLU A 24 17.21 17.02 -51.99
N LEU A 25 16.24 17.94 -51.91
CA LEU A 25 16.28 19.17 -52.70
C LEU A 25 17.16 20.22 -52.04
N ASN A 26 18.00 20.90 -52.84
CA ASN A 26 18.87 21.98 -52.38
C ASN A 26 18.08 23.30 -52.26
N THR A 27 17.11 23.32 -51.36
CA THR A 27 16.29 24.49 -51.07
C THR A 27 16.80 25.24 -49.84
N PRO A 28 16.83 26.59 -49.88
CA PRO A 28 17.19 27.35 -48.68
C PRO A 28 16.18 27.18 -47.58
N LEU A 29 16.65 27.13 -46.30
CA LEU A 29 15.76 27.06 -45.15
C LEU A 29 14.81 28.26 -45.13
N PRO A 30 13.51 28.04 -44.80
CA PRO A 30 12.55 29.14 -44.63
C PRO A 30 13.05 30.16 -43.59
N ARG A 31 12.99 31.46 -43.91
CA ARG A 31 13.54 32.51 -43.03
C ARG A 31 12.90 32.50 -41.64
N TRP A 32 11.59 32.25 -41.55
CA TRP A 32 10.90 32.17 -40.28
C TRP A 32 11.48 31.05 -39.40
N TRP A 33 11.77 29.88 -40.00
CA TRP A 33 12.36 28.75 -39.31
C TRP A 33 13.79 29.09 -38.79
N LEU A 34 14.60 29.72 -39.64
CA LEU A 34 15.96 30.13 -39.28
C LEU A 34 15.94 31.14 -38.11
N TYR A 35 15.02 32.13 -38.14
CA TYR A 35 14.88 33.09 -37.05
C TYR A 35 14.42 32.43 -35.73
N THR A 36 13.47 31.50 -35.80
CA THR A 36 13.04 30.73 -34.61
C THR A 36 14.19 29.89 -34.04
N PHE A 37 14.97 29.26 -34.90
CA PHE A 37 16.15 28.49 -34.52
C PHE A 37 17.20 29.35 -33.82
N ILE A 38 17.54 30.50 -34.40
CA ILE A 38 18.51 31.45 -33.80
C ILE A 38 17.96 31.98 -32.48
N ALA A 39 16.68 32.35 -32.40
CA ALA A 39 16.03 32.80 -31.17
C ALA A 39 16.09 31.73 -30.05
N SER A 40 15.89 30.46 -30.41
CA SER A 40 16.02 29.37 -29.44
C SER A 40 17.43 29.19 -28.89
N ILE A 41 18.47 29.41 -29.74
CA ILE A 41 19.86 29.37 -29.30
C ILE A 41 20.16 30.54 -28.35
N VAL A 42 19.74 31.77 -28.71
CA VAL A 42 19.92 32.94 -27.84
C VAL A 42 19.22 32.74 -26.50
N TRP A 43 17.98 32.20 -26.52
CA TRP A 43 17.25 31.83 -25.31
C TRP A 43 18.03 30.82 -24.48
N ALA A 44 18.50 29.73 -25.10
CA ALA A 44 19.27 28.68 -24.42
C ALA A 44 20.53 29.23 -23.74
N LEU A 45 21.29 30.10 -24.43
CA LEU A 45 22.46 30.75 -23.84
C LEU A 45 22.07 31.65 -22.65
N GLY A 46 21.03 32.44 -22.79
CA GLY A 46 20.49 33.23 -21.68
C GLY A 46 20.08 32.35 -20.50
N TYR A 47 19.39 31.25 -20.76
CA TYR A 47 18.97 30.30 -19.73
C TYR A 47 20.15 29.79 -18.89
N THR A 48 21.29 29.47 -19.49
CA THR A 48 22.47 28.97 -18.78
C THR A 48 23.11 29.99 -17.83
N VAL A 49 22.82 31.27 -18.00
CA VAL A 49 23.26 32.33 -17.09
C VAL A 49 22.36 32.42 -15.85
N PHE A 50 21.05 32.26 -16.04
CA PHE A 50 20.08 32.45 -14.97
C PHE A 50 19.83 31.19 -14.15
N TYR A 51 19.89 30.00 -14.75
CA TYR A 51 19.57 28.73 -14.16
C TYR A 51 20.77 27.77 -14.08
N PRO A 52 20.76 26.74 -13.23
CA PRO A 52 21.78 25.70 -13.22
C PRO A 52 21.85 24.99 -14.60
N ALA A 53 23.02 24.94 -15.21
CA ALA A 53 23.12 24.42 -16.56
C ALA A 53 24.37 23.58 -16.82
N TRP A 54 25.56 24.10 -16.51
CA TRP A 54 26.81 23.46 -16.88
C TRP A 54 27.25 22.45 -15.81
N PRO A 55 27.51 21.19 -16.18
CA PRO A 55 27.99 20.19 -15.26
C PRO A 55 29.41 20.52 -14.76
N LEU A 56 29.60 20.35 -13.44
CA LEU A 56 30.89 20.46 -12.76
C LEU A 56 31.24 19.12 -12.10
N LEU A 57 32.43 18.96 -11.54
CA LEU A 57 32.87 17.73 -10.87
C LEU A 57 31.95 17.33 -9.69
N HIS A 58 31.38 18.31 -9.00
CA HIS A 58 30.52 18.08 -7.80
C HIS A 58 29.18 18.82 -7.92
N GLY A 59 28.60 18.94 -9.12
CA GLY A 59 27.30 19.61 -9.30
C GLY A 59 27.16 20.27 -10.66
N ALA A 60 26.45 21.38 -10.69
CA ALA A 60 26.27 22.23 -11.85
C ALA A 60 26.49 23.71 -11.47
N THR A 61 26.68 24.57 -12.46
CA THR A 61 26.71 26.03 -12.21
C THR A 61 25.38 26.46 -11.60
N PRO A 62 25.38 27.28 -10.51
CA PRO A 62 24.14 27.59 -9.77
C PRO A 62 23.18 28.54 -10.51
N GLY A 63 23.71 29.29 -11.53
CA GLY A 63 22.96 30.39 -12.15
C GLY A 63 22.74 31.61 -11.22
N ILE A 64 22.43 32.77 -11.83
CA ILE A 64 22.25 34.02 -11.06
C ILE A 64 21.02 33.97 -10.14
N LEU A 65 19.96 33.25 -10.53
CA LEU A 65 18.74 33.15 -9.74
C LEU A 65 18.87 32.24 -8.52
N GLY A 66 19.96 31.49 -8.37
CA GLY A 66 20.15 30.55 -7.25
C GLY A 66 19.09 29.45 -7.20
N TYR A 67 18.41 29.19 -8.31
CA TYR A 67 17.33 28.20 -8.42
C TYR A 67 17.85 26.79 -8.17
N THR A 68 17.14 26.04 -7.33
CA THR A 68 17.30 24.58 -7.21
C THR A 68 15.93 23.93 -7.12
N SER A 69 15.73 22.83 -7.82
CA SER A 69 14.46 22.07 -7.74
C SER A 69 14.15 21.58 -6.31
N ARG A 70 15.18 21.30 -5.52
CA ARG A 70 15.02 20.94 -4.10
C ARG A 70 14.58 22.12 -3.26
N GLY A 71 15.11 23.33 -3.53
CA GLY A 71 14.71 24.55 -2.83
C GLY A 71 13.26 24.91 -3.13
N GLU A 72 12.86 24.87 -4.40
CA GLU A 72 11.49 25.13 -4.81
C GLU A 72 10.51 24.11 -4.21
N LEU A 73 10.88 22.83 -4.21
CA LEU A 73 10.09 21.79 -3.55
C LEU A 73 9.95 22.06 -2.04
N ALA A 74 11.03 22.43 -1.38
CA ALA A 74 11.01 22.74 0.05
C ALA A 74 10.06 23.90 0.38
N GLU A 75 10.08 24.99 -0.41
CA GLU A 75 9.17 26.12 -0.24
C GLU A 75 7.72 25.74 -0.57
N THR A 76 7.49 24.94 -1.61
CA THR A 76 6.15 24.44 -1.95
C THR A 76 5.56 23.56 -0.83
N VAL A 77 6.37 22.63 -0.29
CA VAL A 77 5.96 21.77 0.84
C VAL A 77 5.70 22.60 2.09
N LYS A 78 6.54 23.60 2.37
CA LYS A 78 6.36 24.51 3.50
C LYS A 78 5.05 25.31 3.38
N ALA A 79 4.79 25.89 2.21
CA ALA A 79 3.55 26.62 1.95
C ALA A 79 2.31 25.74 2.09
N ALA A 80 2.35 24.50 1.58
CA ALA A 80 1.27 23.53 1.72
C ALA A 80 1.02 23.16 3.19
N ARG A 81 2.08 22.93 3.97
CA ARG A 81 1.97 22.64 5.41
C ARG A 81 1.38 23.82 6.20
N GLU A 82 1.80 25.05 5.92
CA GLU A 82 1.23 26.24 6.57
C GLU A 82 -0.24 26.41 6.23
N ALA A 83 -0.65 26.17 4.99
CA ALA A 83 -2.05 26.23 4.59
C ALA A 83 -2.94 25.20 5.30
N GLN A 84 -2.39 24.03 5.64
CA GLN A 84 -3.08 22.93 6.31
C GLN A 84 -2.93 22.94 7.83
N LYS A 85 -2.07 23.78 8.38
CA LYS A 85 -1.66 23.79 9.80
C LYS A 85 -2.84 23.75 10.77
N GLY A 86 -3.85 24.58 10.55
CA GLY A 86 -5.02 24.62 11.42
C GLY A 86 -5.84 23.32 11.46
N GLN A 87 -5.90 22.58 10.35
CA GLN A 87 -6.57 21.29 10.31
C GLN A 87 -5.70 20.19 10.95
N ILE A 88 -4.42 20.21 10.67
CA ILE A 88 -3.43 19.28 11.26
C ILE A 88 -3.43 19.40 12.79
N GLU A 89 -3.39 20.62 13.34
CA GLU A 89 -3.44 20.86 14.78
C GLU A 89 -4.75 20.36 15.41
N LYS A 90 -5.89 20.58 14.76
CA LYS A 90 -7.17 20.06 15.22
C LYS A 90 -7.20 18.53 15.23
N ILE A 91 -6.76 17.86 14.16
CA ILE A 91 -6.69 16.38 14.10
C ILE A 91 -5.75 15.85 15.18
N SER A 92 -4.59 16.47 15.37
CA SER A 92 -3.65 16.07 16.41
C SER A 92 -4.28 16.09 17.81
N ALA A 93 -5.08 17.11 18.10
CA ALA A 93 -5.70 17.32 19.41
C ALA A 93 -7.01 16.53 19.63
N THR A 94 -7.59 15.93 18.58
CA THR A 94 -8.92 15.31 18.61
C THR A 94 -8.80 13.78 18.57
N SER A 95 -9.69 13.05 19.26
CA SER A 95 -9.77 11.60 19.18
C SER A 95 -10.20 11.13 17.78
N VAL A 96 -9.87 9.90 17.38
CA VAL A 96 -10.27 9.38 16.06
C VAL A 96 -11.79 9.33 15.93
N ASP A 97 -12.48 8.93 16.98
CA ASP A 97 -13.95 8.89 17.00
C ASP A 97 -14.60 10.28 16.84
N ASP A 98 -14.00 11.31 17.43
CA ASP A 98 -14.54 12.69 17.30
C ASP A 98 -14.16 13.32 15.96
N ILE A 99 -13.03 12.96 15.35
CA ILE A 99 -12.71 13.33 13.97
C ILE A 99 -13.77 12.80 13.00
N ILE A 100 -14.22 11.56 13.19
CA ILE A 100 -15.26 10.93 12.36
C ILE A 100 -16.62 11.65 12.47
N LYS A 101 -16.93 12.23 13.63
CA LYS A 101 -18.19 12.96 13.87
C LYS A 101 -18.20 14.39 13.31
N ASP A 102 -17.04 14.99 13.09
CA ASP A 102 -16.92 16.34 12.50
C ASP A 102 -16.75 16.22 10.98
N PRO A 103 -17.73 16.66 10.16
CA PRO A 103 -17.67 16.49 8.71
C PRO A 103 -16.45 17.17 8.05
N ALA A 104 -15.96 18.28 8.60
CA ALA A 104 -14.82 19.01 8.05
C ALA A 104 -13.50 18.29 8.36
N LEU A 105 -13.34 17.78 9.59
CA LEU A 105 -12.19 16.98 9.98
C LEU A 105 -12.19 15.62 9.29
N LEU A 106 -13.36 14.99 9.18
CA LEU A 106 -13.52 13.72 8.47
C LEU A 106 -13.07 13.83 7.02
N ALA A 107 -13.54 14.82 6.28
CA ALA A 107 -13.17 15.03 4.87
C ALA A 107 -11.65 15.23 4.70
N PHE A 108 -11.04 16.03 5.57
CA PHE A 108 -9.60 16.27 5.56
C PHE A 108 -8.82 15.00 5.90
N ALA A 109 -9.19 14.30 6.98
CA ALA A 109 -8.54 13.08 7.42
C ALA A 109 -8.66 11.94 6.39
N GLN A 110 -9.82 11.80 5.73
CA GLN A 110 -10.00 10.83 4.65
C GLN A 110 -9.06 11.12 3.46
N ALA A 111 -8.93 12.39 3.06
CA ALA A 111 -8.07 12.76 1.93
C ALA A 111 -6.57 12.53 2.26
N GLY A 112 -6.12 12.91 3.45
CA GLY A 112 -4.77 12.69 3.96
C GLY A 112 -4.47 11.19 4.12
N GLY A 113 -5.37 10.47 4.78
CA GLY A 113 -5.29 9.02 4.98
C GLY A 113 -5.26 8.24 3.67
N ALA A 114 -6.08 8.61 2.68
CA ALA A 114 -6.07 7.98 1.36
C ALA A 114 -4.72 8.15 0.64
N ALA A 115 -4.13 9.35 0.73
CA ALA A 115 -2.82 9.63 0.15
C ALA A 115 -1.71 8.83 0.87
N ALA A 116 -1.72 8.81 2.20
CA ALA A 116 -0.78 8.07 3.02
C ALA A 116 -0.91 6.54 2.81
N PHE A 117 -2.13 6.03 2.66
CA PHE A 117 -2.42 4.61 2.42
C PHE A 117 -1.79 4.12 1.11
N LYS A 118 -1.91 4.88 0.03
CA LYS A 118 -1.32 4.53 -1.28
C LYS A 118 0.18 4.32 -1.22
N VAL A 119 0.87 5.10 -0.39
CA VAL A 119 2.33 5.04 -0.28
C VAL A 119 2.79 3.95 0.70
N ASN A 120 2.12 3.83 1.85
CA ASN A 120 2.62 3.06 2.98
C ASN A 120 1.91 1.70 3.14
N CYS A 121 0.62 1.60 2.83
CA CYS A 121 -0.22 0.46 3.16
C CYS A 121 -0.57 -0.40 1.95
N ALA A 122 -0.81 0.23 0.79
CA ALA A 122 -1.17 -0.45 -0.46
C ALA A 122 -0.17 -1.53 -0.93
N PRO A 123 1.16 -1.43 -0.70
CA PRO A 123 2.10 -2.50 -1.05
C PRO A 123 1.76 -3.86 -0.44
N CYS A 124 1.13 -3.88 0.75
CA CYS A 124 0.69 -5.09 1.43
C CYS A 124 -0.82 -5.33 1.29
N HIS A 125 -1.64 -4.29 1.57
CA HIS A 125 -3.10 -4.42 1.59
C HIS A 125 -3.79 -4.22 0.22
N GLY A 126 -3.02 -3.94 -0.84
CA GLY A 126 -3.56 -3.64 -2.17
C GLY A 126 -4.05 -2.20 -2.32
N SER A 127 -4.06 -1.68 -3.55
CA SER A 127 -4.47 -0.29 -3.84
C SER A 127 -5.94 0.00 -3.50
N GLY A 128 -6.79 -1.03 -3.55
CA GLY A 128 -8.19 -0.99 -3.13
C GLY A 128 -8.43 -1.52 -1.73
N ALA A 129 -7.38 -1.74 -0.92
CA ALA A 129 -7.44 -2.29 0.43
C ALA A 129 -8.10 -3.69 0.53
N ALA A 130 -8.23 -4.42 -0.58
CA ALA A 130 -8.86 -5.74 -0.64
C ALA A 130 -7.95 -6.89 -0.18
N GLY A 131 -6.73 -6.58 0.22
CA GLY A 131 -5.77 -7.57 0.68
C GLY A 131 -5.26 -8.51 -0.43
N SER A 132 -4.62 -9.57 0.01
CA SER A 132 -4.16 -10.68 -0.82
C SER A 132 -3.81 -11.87 0.09
N PRO A 133 -3.52 -13.08 -0.44
CA PRO A 133 -3.15 -14.20 0.42
C PRO A 133 -2.04 -13.86 1.42
N GLY A 134 -2.34 -13.92 2.72
CA GLY A 134 -1.46 -13.54 3.82
C GLY A 134 -1.54 -12.07 4.26
N TYR A 135 -2.27 -11.23 3.54
CA TYR A 135 -2.53 -9.82 3.89
C TYR A 135 -4.03 -9.56 3.99
N PRO A 136 -4.54 -9.08 5.14
CA PRO A 136 -5.97 -8.94 5.35
C PRO A 136 -6.61 -7.92 4.41
N ASN A 137 -7.84 -8.21 4.01
CA ASN A 137 -8.76 -7.27 3.39
C ASN A 137 -9.23 -6.28 4.46
N LEU A 138 -9.25 -5.01 4.14
CA LEU A 138 -9.67 -3.94 5.05
C LEU A 138 -11.06 -3.38 4.68
N ASN A 139 -11.73 -3.99 3.68
CA ASN A 139 -13.08 -3.61 3.27
C ASN A 139 -14.15 -4.57 3.81
N ASP A 140 -13.74 -5.73 4.36
CA ASP A 140 -14.65 -6.69 4.96
C ASP A 140 -14.85 -6.40 6.47
N ASP A 141 -15.69 -7.19 7.10
CA ASP A 141 -16.04 -7.09 8.51
C ASP A 141 -15.27 -8.07 9.42
N ASP A 142 -14.22 -8.73 8.88
CA ASP A 142 -13.37 -9.63 9.67
C ASP A 142 -12.18 -8.86 10.29
N TRP A 143 -12.34 -8.47 11.53
CA TRP A 143 -11.37 -7.70 12.30
C TRP A 143 -10.80 -8.51 13.46
N LEU A 144 -9.59 -9.07 13.27
CA LEU A 144 -8.91 -9.88 14.29
C LEU A 144 -8.68 -9.14 15.61
N TRP A 145 -8.42 -7.84 15.54
CA TRP A 145 -8.07 -6.99 16.69
C TRP A 145 -9.10 -5.90 16.95
N GLY A 146 -10.29 -6.05 16.38
CA GLY A 146 -11.39 -5.10 16.43
C GLY A 146 -11.36 -4.06 15.31
N GLY A 147 -12.55 -3.70 14.83
CA GLY A 147 -12.79 -2.78 13.72
C GLY A 147 -13.29 -1.40 14.14
N GLN A 148 -13.29 -1.07 15.44
CA GLN A 148 -13.57 0.28 15.90
C GLN A 148 -12.40 1.23 15.53
N ALA A 149 -12.70 2.50 15.32
CA ALA A 149 -11.70 3.45 14.82
C ALA A 149 -10.46 3.55 15.73
N GLU A 150 -10.63 3.57 17.05
CA GLU A 150 -9.51 3.58 18.00
C GLU A 150 -8.72 2.26 18.02
N GLN A 151 -9.38 1.12 17.75
CA GLN A 151 -8.69 -0.17 17.65
C GLN A 151 -7.85 -0.27 16.39
N ILE A 152 -8.35 0.26 15.27
CA ILE A 152 -7.62 0.40 14.01
C ILE A 152 -6.42 1.33 14.21
N HIS A 153 -6.62 2.49 14.87
CA HIS A 153 -5.57 3.43 15.22
C HIS A 153 -4.44 2.74 16.03
N ALA A 154 -4.81 2.03 17.11
CA ALA A 154 -3.85 1.32 17.95
C ALA A 154 -3.09 0.23 17.17
N THR A 155 -3.75 -0.45 16.23
CA THR A 155 -3.13 -1.46 15.37
C THR A 155 -2.13 -0.84 14.38
N ILE A 156 -2.46 0.29 13.77
CA ILE A 156 -1.53 1.02 12.89
C ILE A 156 -0.34 1.54 13.71
N GLN A 157 -0.60 2.16 14.85
CA GLN A 157 0.42 2.75 15.71
C GLN A 157 1.45 1.72 16.17
N ASN A 158 0.98 0.56 16.69
CA ASN A 158 1.81 -0.41 17.39
C ASN A 158 2.19 -1.64 16.55
N GLY A 159 1.51 -1.86 15.43
CA GLY A 159 1.72 -3.03 14.58
C GLY A 159 1.17 -4.32 15.17
N VAL A 160 1.42 -5.42 14.46
CA VAL A 160 1.02 -6.78 14.85
C VAL A 160 2.24 -7.67 14.74
N ARG A 161 2.62 -8.34 15.83
CA ARG A 161 3.79 -9.22 15.94
C ARG A 161 5.10 -8.57 15.50
N TYR A 162 5.22 -7.27 15.71
CA TYR A 162 6.40 -6.48 15.35
C TYR A 162 7.33 -6.34 16.54
N THR A 163 8.33 -7.20 16.63
CA THR A 163 9.22 -7.38 17.79
C THR A 163 10.03 -6.15 18.19
N ALA A 164 10.14 -5.14 17.31
CA ALA A 164 10.80 -3.88 17.63
C ALA A 164 9.90 -2.87 18.39
N ASN A 165 8.65 -3.23 18.68
CA ASN A 165 7.73 -2.43 19.49
C ASN A 165 7.13 -3.32 20.60
N ASP A 166 7.37 -2.96 21.83
CA ASP A 166 6.89 -3.66 23.03
C ASP A 166 5.37 -3.56 23.24
N LYS A 167 4.70 -2.60 22.57
CA LYS A 167 3.25 -2.43 22.57
C LYS A 167 2.55 -3.13 21.39
N THR A 168 3.30 -3.87 20.58
CA THR A 168 2.72 -4.60 19.45
C THR A 168 1.67 -5.61 19.93
N ARG A 169 0.65 -5.83 19.09
CA ARG A 169 -0.29 -6.93 19.32
C ARG A 169 0.43 -8.24 19.03
N ASP A 170 0.73 -9.01 20.07
CA ASP A 170 1.54 -10.23 19.97
C ASP A 170 0.74 -11.44 20.48
N SER A 171 0.08 -12.10 19.55
CA SER A 171 -0.56 -13.39 19.76
C SER A 171 -0.29 -14.29 18.57
N GLN A 172 0.08 -15.53 18.83
CA GLN A 172 0.48 -16.50 17.82
C GLN A 172 -0.19 -17.84 18.10
N MET A 173 -0.73 -18.43 17.04
CA MET A 173 -1.23 -19.80 17.12
C MET A 173 -0.04 -20.75 17.35
N PRO A 174 -0.09 -21.66 18.34
CA PRO A 174 0.97 -22.63 18.59
C PRO A 174 1.20 -23.60 17.43
N VAL A 175 2.39 -24.15 17.34
CA VAL A 175 2.80 -25.11 16.30
C VAL A 175 2.36 -26.52 16.70
N PHE A 176 1.07 -26.81 16.59
CA PHE A 176 0.49 -28.04 17.14
C PHE A 176 1.06 -29.33 16.52
N GLY A 177 1.42 -29.33 15.25
CA GLY A 177 1.94 -30.51 14.57
C GLY A 177 3.43 -30.72 14.78
N ALA A 178 4.25 -29.71 14.46
CA ALA A 178 5.71 -29.87 14.51
C ALA A 178 6.23 -30.01 15.96
N ASP A 179 5.54 -29.40 16.93
CA ASP A 179 5.89 -29.51 18.35
C ASP A 179 5.23 -30.75 19.03
N GLY A 180 4.50 -31.57 18.26
CA GLY A 180 3.91 -32.81 18.74
C GLY A 180 2.76 -32.63 19.74
N MET A 181 2.14 -31.43 19.79
CA MET A 181 1.02 -31.16 20.69
C MET A 181 -0.27 -31.89 20.28
N LEU A 182 -0.46 -32.09 18.97
CA LEU A 182 -1.55 -32.90 18.41
C LEU A 182 -0.99 -33.95 17.44
N LYS A 183 -1.62 -35.13 17.44
CA LYS A 183 -1.30 -36.18 16.46
C LYS A 183 -1.82 -35.80 15.06
N PRO A 184 -1.25 -36.34 13.97
CA PRO A 184 -1.72 -36.04 12.61
C PRO A 184 -3.20 -36.35 12.39
N GLU A 185 -3.76 -37.38 13.04
CA GLU A 185 -5.18 -37.71 12.98
C GLU A 185 -6.05 -36.66 13.66
N GLN A 186 -5.61 -36.16 14.82
CA GLN A 186 -6.33 -35.08 15.54
C GLN A 186 -6.32 -33.77 14.74
N ILE A 187 -5.20 -33.44 14.11
CA ILE A 187 -5.11 -32.26 13.22
C ILE A 187 -6.07 -32.42 12.03
N ASN A 188 -6.17 -33.63 11.44
CA ASN A 188 -7.15 -33.90 10.39
C ASN A 188 -8.59 -33.73 10.89
N ASP A 189 -8.88 -34.25 12.05
CA ASP A 189 -10.20 -34.19 12.64
C ASP A 189 -10.62 -32.75 12.97
N VAL A 190 -9.74 -31.94 13.60
CA VAL A 190 -9.96 -30.52 13.86
C VAL A 190 -10.11 -29.72 12.56
N ALA A 191 -9.31 -29.98 11.52
CA ALA A 191 -9.45 -29.30 10.25
C ALA A 191 -10.82 -29.55 9.60
N ASN A 192 -11.33 -30.80 9.65
CA ASN A 192 -12.67 -31.13 9.18
C ASN A 192 -13.76 -30.39 10.01
N TYR A 193 -13.59 -30.29 11.32
CA TYR A 193 -14.50 -29.54 12.17
C TYR A 193 -14.51 -28.05 11.83
N VAL A 194 -13.37 -27.43 11.65
CA VAL A 194 -13.23 -26.01 11.29
C VAL A 194 -13.88 -25.73 9.92
N ILE A 195 -13.67 -26.58 8.91
CA ILE A 195 -14.33 -26.43 7.61
C ILE A 195 -15.84 -26.66 7.72
N GLN A 196 -16.30 -27.55 8.59
CA GLN A 196 -17.73 -27.72 8.88
C GLN A 196 -18.33 -26.46 9.51
N LEU A 197 -17.64 -25.82 10.46
CA LEU A 197 -18.10 -24.56 11.09
C LEU A 197 -18.31 -23.43 10.07
N SER A 198 -17.43 -23.31 9.10
CA SER A 198 -17.53 -22.30 8.04
C SER A 198 -18.54 -22.65 6.92
N GLY A 199 -19.20 -23.82 6.99
CA GLY A 199 -20.09 -24.29 5.94
C GLY A 199 -19.35 -24.64 4.64
N GLY A 200 -18.08 -25.08 4.76
CA GLY A 200 -17.28 -25.51 3.61
C GLY A 200 -17.63 -26.93 3.14
N GLU A 201 -17.12 -27.31 1.97
CA GLU A 201 -17.41 -28.57 1.31
C GLU A 201 -16.34 -29.66 1.57
N GLY A 202 -16.67 -30.89 1.26
CA GLY A 202 -15.73 -32.04 1.32
C GLY A 202 -15.42 -32.52 2.73
N VAL A 203 -16.27 -32.20 3.72
CA VAL A 203 -16.10 -32.56 5.13
C VAL A 203 -16.36 -34.03 5.36
N ASP A 204 -15.43 -34.73 6.03
CA ASP A 204 -15.69 -36.01 6.70
C ASP A 204 -16.40 -35.70 8.03
N VAL A 205 -17.71 -36.01 8.08
CA VAL A 205 -18.55 -35.75 9.24
C VAL A 205 -18.11 -36.52 10.49
N ALA A 206 -17.60 -37.73 10.33
CA ALA A 206 -17.09 -38.52 11.45
C ALA A 206 -15.81 -37.92 12.02
N ALA A 207 -14.89 -37.47 11.13
CA ALA A 207 -13.70 -36.74 11.53
C ALA A 207 -14.06 -35.40 12.21
N ALA A 208 -15.00 -34.62 11.65
CA ALA A 208 -15.46 -33.37 12.22
C ALA A 208 -16.06 -33.55 13.62
N THR A 209 -16.81 -34.64 13.87
CA THR A 209 -17.36 -34.93 15.19
C THR A 209 -16.25 -35.18 16.23
N ARG A 210 -15.21 -35.94 15.89
CA ARG A 210 -14.04 -36.10 16.76
C ARG A 210 -13.25 -34.80 16.90
N GLY A 211 -13.12 -34.06 15.80
CA GLY A 211 -12.43 -32.77 15.78
C GLY A 211 -13.08 -31.73 16.67
N LYS A 212 -14.41 -31.69 16.74
CA LYS A 212 -15.16 -30.87 17.70
C LYS A 212 -14.71 -31.14 19.13
N GLN A 213 -14.63 -32.42 19.53
CA GLN A 213 -14.19 -32.78 20.86
C GLN A 213 -12.74 -32.30 21.12
N VAL A 214 -11.82 -32.56 20.22
CA VAL A 214 -10.43 -32.08 20.34
C VAL A 214 -10.36 -30.55 20.45
N PHE A 215 -11.15 -29.82 19.66
CA PHE A 215 -11.19 -28.37 19.67
C PHE A 215 -11.74 -27.82 20.99
N THR A 216 -12.86 -28.35 21.48
CA THR A 216 -13.54 -27.83 22.68
C THR A 216 -12.87 -28.25 24.00
N GLU A 217 -12.17 -29.36 24.03
CA GLU A 217 -11.40 -29.83 25.19
C GLU A 217 -9.98 -29.19 25.25
N ASN A 218 -9.54 -28.49 24.20
CA ASN A 218 -8.26 -27.85 24.14
C ASN A 218 -8.39 -26.35 24.47
N ASP A 219 -8.04 -25.96 25.67
CA ASP A 219 -8.08 -24.57 26.13
C ASP A 219 -7.33 -23.61 25.20
N THR A 220 -6.24 -24.07 24.56
CA THR A 220 -5.47 -23.26 23.63
C THR A 220 -6.26 -22.89 22.38
N CYS A 221 -7.13 -23.79 21.88
CA CYS A 221 -7.99 -23.49 20.74
C CYS A 221 -9.07 -22.48 21.13
N VAL A 222 -9.83 -22.78 22.19
CA VAL A 222 -11.01 -21.99 22.59
C VAL A 222 -10.66 -20.63 23.15
N THR A 223 -9.50 -20.46 23.76
CA THR A 223 -9.03 -19.15 24.25
C THR A 223 -8.95 -18.11 23.14
N CYS A 224 -8.40 -18.50 21.98
CA CYS A 224 -8.23 -17.59 20.85
C CYS A 224 -9.43 -17.60 19.89
N HIS A 225 -10.02 -18.77 19.64
CA HIS A 225 -11.09 -18.89 18.63
C HIS A 225 -12.50 -18.87 19.21
N GLY A 226 -12.65 -18.84 20.53
CA GLY A 226 -13.95 -18.98 21.20
C GLY A 226 -14.46 -20.42 21.19
N ALA A 227 -15.32 -20.78 22.15
CA ALA A 227 -15.92 -22.09 22.21
C ALA A 227 -16.90 -22.37 21.04
N ASP A 228 -17.44 -21.32 20.47
CA ASP A 228 -18.33 -21.34 19.29
C ASP A 228 -17.58 -21.09 17.95
N GLY A 229 -16.28 -20.88 18.00
CA GLY A 229 -15.42 -20.64 16.84
C GLY A 229 -15.51 -19.23 16.25
N LYS A 230 -16.18 -18.26 16.92
CA LYS A 230 -16.36 -16.89 16.38
C LYS A 230 -15.16 -15.96 16.57
N GLY A 231 -14.09 -16.49 17.11
CA GLY A 231 -12.88 -15.72 17.36
C GLY A 231 -12.88 -14.99 18.70
N ASN A 232 -11.77 -14.35 18.99
CA ASN A 232 -11.60 -13.51 20.18
C ASN A 232 -10.67 -12.34 19.84
N LYS A 233 -11.22 -11.13 19.82
CA LYS A 233 -10.51 -9.91 19.46
C LYS A 233 -9.42 -9.50 20.47
N GLU A 234 -9.52 -9.95 21.70
CA GLU A 234 -8.50 -9.70 22.72
C GLU A 234 -7.19 -10.43 22.38
N PHE A 235 -7.30 -11.63 21.82
CA PHE A 235 -6.18 -12.46 21.42
C PHE A 235 -5.91 -12.45 19.89
N GLY A 236 -6.67 -11.70 19.11
CA GLY A 236 -6.54 -11.67 17.65
C GLY A 236 -6.80 -13.05 17.01
N GLY A 237 -7.67 -13.83 17.63
CA GLY A 237 -8.11 -15.11 17.10
C GLY A 237 -9.18 -14.92 16.03
N PRO A 238 -9.01 -15.47 14.81
CA PRO A 238 -9.99 -15.29 13.74
C PRO A 238 -11.31 -16.02 14.01
N ASN A 239 -12.37 -15.51 13.43
CA ASN A 239 -13.65 -16.18 13.28
C ASN A 239 -13.47 -17.38 12.33
N LEU A 240 -13.86 -18.57 12.78
CA LEU A 240 -13.79 -19.83 12.02
C LEU A 240 -15.16 -20.23 11.46
N THR A 241 -16.20 -19.42 11.65
CA THR A 241 -17.57 -19.72 11.23
C THR A 241 -17.98 -19.06 9.91
N ASP A 242 -17.13 -18.18 9.37
CA ASP A 242 -17.33 -17.52 8.09
C ASP A 242 -16.51 -18.15 6.96
N LYS A 243 -16.49 -17.49 5.79
CA LYS A 243 -15.74 -17.93 4.60
C LYS A 243 -14.52 -17.05 4.30
N ILE A 244 -14.08 -16.22 5.25
CA ILE A 244 -12.96 -15.32 5.10
C ILE A 244 -11.69 -16.02 5.58
N TRP A 245 -10.78 -16.32 4.64
CA TRP A 245 -9.59 -17.11 4.90
C TRP A 245 -8.32 -16.40 4.44
N LEU A 246 -7.49 -15.99 5.37
CA LEU A 246 -6.23 -15.32 5.07
C LEU A 246 -5.21 -16.24 4.37
N TYR A 247 -5.24 -17.54 4.66
CA TYR A 247 -4.29 -18.54 4.17
C TYR A 247 -4.94 -19.68 3.40
N GLY A 248 -6.22 -19.55 3.09
CA GLY A 248 -7.00 -20.54 2.34
C GLY A 248 -7.94 -21.39 3.19
N GLY A 249 -9.16 -21.61 2.66
CA GLY A 249 -10.28 -22.29 3.30
C GLY A 249 -10.50 -23.73 2.86
N THR A 250 -9.46 -24.48 2.48
CA THR A 250 -9.53 -25.92 2.20
C THR A 250 -9.09 -26.72 3.41
N ILE A 251 -9.56 -27.98 3.53
CA ILE A 251 -9.10 -28.89 4.60
C ILE A 251 -7.58 -29.00 4.61
N ALA A 252 -6.93 -29.07 3.44
CA ALA A 252 -5.47 -29.15 3.34
C ALA A 252 -4.79 -27.86 3.85
N ALA A 253 -5.34 -26.68 3.52
CA ALA A 253 -4.81 -25.39 3.99
C ALA A 253 -4.96 -25.24 5.51
N VAL A 254 -6.12 -25.61 6.06
CA VAL A 254 -6.36 -25.56 7.51
C VAL A 254 -5.48 -26.56 8.26
N LYS A 255 -5.30 -27.79 7.73
CA LYS A 255 -4.32 -28.76 8.29
C LYS A 255 -2.92 -28.21 8.33
N ALA A 256 -2.47 -27.58 7.24
CA ALA A 256 -1.15 -26.95 7.19
C ALA A 256 -1.02 -25.83 8.21
N GLN A 257 -2.08 -25.01 8.36
CA GLN A 257 -2.11 -23.89 9.31
C GLN A 257 -2.10 -24.38 10.76
N ILE A 258 -2.79 -25.46 11.10
CA ILE A 258 -2.76 -26.08 12.44
C ILE A 258 -1.38 -26.71 12.70
N SER A 259 -0.82 -27.42 11.71
CA SER A 259 0.44 -28.13 11.87
C SER A 259 1.64 -27.20 12.04
N LYS A 260 1.70 -26.16 11.23
CA LYS A 260 2.76 -25.14 11.22
C LYS A 260 2.17 -23.78 10.82
N PRO A 261 1.66 -23.02 11.79
CA PRO A 261 0.99 -21.76 11.52
C PRO A 261 1.89 -20.73 10.84
N ARG A 262 1.33 -20.05 9.87
CA ARG A 262 1.93 -18.85 9.28
C ARG A 262 1.39 -17.64 10.01
N HIS A 263 2.26 -16.72 10.34
CA HIS A 263 1.93 -15.49 11.03
C HIS A 263 2.39 -14.30 10.21
N GLY A 264 1.47 -13.40 9.84
CA GLY A 264 1.80 -12.14 9.23
C GLY A 264 2.36 -11.17 10.26
N VAL A 265 3.24 -10.27 9.82
CA VAL A 265 3.78 -9.19 10.64
C VAL A 265 3.35 -7.86 10.02
N MET A 266 2.71 -7.00 10.80
CA MET A 266 2.45 -5.61 10.44
C MET A 266 3.43 -4.72 11.21
N PRO A 267 4.23 -3.88 10.54
CA PRO A 267 5.13 -2.96 11.23
C PRO A 267 4.36 -1.97 12.09
N ALA A 268 4.95 -1.53 13.19
CA ALA A 268 4.51 -0.36 13.92
C ALA A 268 4.85 0.90 13.11
N TRP A 269 3.86 1.73 12.84
CA TRP A 269 4.05 2.92 12.01
C TRP A 269 4.43 4.17 12.81
N SER A 270 4.28 4.14 14.14
CA SER A 270 4.64 5.26 15.04
C SER A 270 6.10 5.71 14.94
N ALA A 271 7.03 4.83 14.51
CA ALA A 271 8.42 5.19 14.29
C ALA A 271 8.69 5.89 12.93
N ARG A 272 7.71 5.90 12.01
CA ARG A 272 7.86 6.39 10.64
C ARG A 272 6.90 7.50 10.27
N LEU A 273 5.73 7.52 10.88
CA LEU A 273 4.65 8.45 10.63
C LEU A 273 4.34 9.21 11.92
N ASP A 274 4.00 10.47 11.80
CA ASP A 274 3.51 11.25 12.93
C ASP A 274 2.10 10.83 13.35
N GLU A 275 1.71 11.22 14.56
CA GLU A 275 0.44 10.85 15.16
C GLU A 275 -0.77 11.34 14.33
N THR A 276 -0.67 12.51 13.71
CA THR A 276 -1.74 13.05 12.86
C THR A 276 -1.98 12.14 11.66
N MET A 277 -0.91 11.73 10.98
CA MET A 277 -1.02 10.84 9.82
C MET A 277 -1.53 9.45 10.19
N ILE A 278 -1.18 8.93 11.39
CA ILE A 278 -1.71 7.67 11.89
C ILE A 278 -3.22 7.77 12.14
N LYS A 279 -3.69 8.90 12.72
CA LYS A 279 -5.12 9.17 12.89
C LYS A 279 -5.85 9.29 11.54
N GLU A 280 -5.28 10.01 10.58
CA GLU A 280 -5.82 10.11 9.22
C GLU A 280 -5.95 8.74 8.54
N LEU A 281 -4.92 7.89 8.68
CA LEU A 281 -4.95 6.51 8.19
C LEU A 281 -6.03 5.68 8.87
N ALA A 282 -6.20 5.80 10.19
CA ALA A 282 -7.24 5.09 10.93
C ALA A 282 -8.65 5.50 10.48
N VAL A 283 -8.89 6.80 10.32
CA VAL A 283 -10.13 7.34 9.77
C VAL A 283 -10.39 6.81 8.37
N TYR A 284 -9.38 6.85 7.49
CA TYR A 284 -9.51 6.36 6.12
C TYR A 284 -9.88 4.87 6.10
N VAL A 285 -9.15 4.03 6.82
CA VAL A 285 -9.42 2.57 6.88
C VAL A 285 -10.79 2.29 7.47
N TYR A 286 -11.18 2.95 8.55
CA TYR A 286 -12.52 2.82 9.14
C TYR A 286 -13.65 3.16 8.14
N THR A 287 -13.42 4.16 7.28
CA THR A 287 -14.42 4.63 6.31
C THR A 287 -14.45 3.83 5.01
N LEU A 288 -13.59 2.81 4.83
CA LEU A 288 -13.67 1.88 3.70
C LEU A 288 -14.94 1.01 3.72
N GLY A 289 -15.59 0.88 4.85
CA GLY A 289 -16.90 0.23 4.99
C GLY A 289 -16.91 -1.02 5.86
N GLY A 290 -15.77 -1.66 6.11
CA GLY A 290 -15.65 -2.83 6.98
C GLY A 290 -15.52 -2.50 8.48
N GLY A 291 -15.42 -1.23 8.85
CA GLY A 291 -15.30 -0.82 10.27
C GLY A 291 -16.53 -1.17 11.10
N GLU A 292 -16.28 -1.53 12.35
CA GLU A 292 -17.36 -1.81 13.33
C GLU A 292 -17.95 -0.49 13.83
N LYS A 293 -19.26 -0.33 13.67
CA LYS A 293 -20.01 0.87 14.09
C LYS A 293 -20.58 0.71 15.49
#